data_d30053339c51b5b3c5338c56b4322114
#
_entry.id   d30053339c51b5b3c5338c56b4322114
#
_cell.length_a   1.000
_cell.length_b   1.000
_cell.length_c   1.000
_cell.angle_alpha   90.00
_cell.angle_beta   90.00
_cell.angle_gamma   90.00
#
_symmetry.space_group_name_H-M   'P 1'
#
loop_
_entity.id
_entity.type
_entity.pdbx_description
1 polymer ?
#
loop_
_entity_poly.entity_id
_entity_poly.type
_entity_poly.pdbx_seq_one_letter_code
_entity_poly.pdbx_strand_id
1 'polypeptide(L)'
;MQCLRCGNTEKRYFYKDAKGWYCRKCIMFGRIGVGELPERKNVCRKPIHTAYQLKYPLTPAQKRCASEIVMYLNHHQDVLVYAACGAGKTELVMEAIKQSLVKGSRVGFAISRRQVVLEIRERMQDAFKNLNVIAVCEGYTEVTEGDLIICTMHQLYRYHAVFDLLIMDEVDAFPYRGNAVLKQIAIHACIGNRLYLTATP
;
A
#
# COMPACT_ATOMS: atom_id res chain seq x y z
N MET A 1 -11.73 14.66 21.48
CA MET A 1 -10.88 14.99 20.32
C MET A 1 -10.39 13.70 19.67
N GLN A 2 -10.34 13.66 18.35
CA GLN A 2 -9.80 12.53 17.58
C GLN A 2 -8.95 13.06 16.42
N CYS A 3 -7.82 12.44 16.16
CA CYS A 3 -7.01 12.71 14.97
C CYS A 3 -7.50 11.86 13.81
N LEU A 4 -8.00 12.46 12.76
CA LEU A 4 -8.57 11.73 11.61
C LEU A 4 -7.51 11.05 10.74
N ARG A 5 -6.21 11.42 10.87
CA ARG A 5 -5.10 10.72 10.18
C ARG A 5 -4.65 9.44 10.88
N CYS A 6 -4.46 9.46 12.19
CA CYS A 6 -3.87 8.33 12.92
C CYS A 6 -4.81 7.69 13.95
N GLY A 7 -6.06 8.13 14.03
CA GLY A 7 -7.06 7.59 14.96
C GLY A 7 -6.82 7.92 16.44
N ASN A 8 -5.80 8.72 16.78
CA ASN A 8 -5.48 9.01 18.17
C ASN A 8 -6.62 9.71 18.90
N THR A 9 -6.96 9.25 20.10
CA THR A 9 -7.94 9.84 21.02
C THR A 9 -7.33 10.25 22.36
N GLU A 10 -6.08 9.88 22.61
CA GLU A 10 -5.39 10.16 23.87
C GLU A 10 -5.08 11.65 24.00
N LYS A 11 -5.64 12.32 25.02
CA LYS A 11 -5.52 13.76 25.27
C LYS A 11 -4.07 14.25 25.32
N ARG A 12 -3.14 13.47 25.89
CA ARG A 12 -1.72 13.82 26.04
C ARG A 12 -0.98 14.09 24.73
N TYR A 13 -1.52 13.66 23.58
CA TYR A 13 -0.93 13.89 22.26
C TYR A 13 -1.58 15.05 21.52
N PHE A 14 -2.54 15.76 22.11
CA PHE A 14 -3.12 16.95 21.50
C PHE A 14 -2.52 18.21 22.12
N TYR A 15 -2.03 19.09 21.26
CA TYR A 15 -1.42 20.36 21.63
C TYR A 15 -2.06 21.48 20.86
N LYS A 16 -2.04 22.68 21.43
CA LYS A 16 -2.60 23.90 20.81
C LYS A 16 -1.48 24.86 20.45
N ASP A 17 -1.51 25.36 19.23
CA ASP A 17 -0.67 26.45 18.74
C ASP A 17 -1.53 27.60 18.20
N ALA A 18 -0.92 28.59 17.55
CA ALA A 18 -1.63 29.73 16.95
C ALA A 18 -2.64 29.30 15.86
N LYS A 19 -2.47 28.11 15.24
CA LYS A 19 -3.36 27.55 14.22
C LYS A 19 -4.43 26.61 14.80
N GLY A 20 -4.47 26.43 16.12
CA GLY A 20 -5.46 25.59 16.80
C GLY A 20 -4.89 24.26 17.32
N TRP A 21 -5.80 23.33 17.70
CA TRP A 21 -5.40 22.02 18.21
C TRP A 21 -4.88 21.11 17.11
N TYR A 22 -3.78 20.39 17.38
CA TYR A 22 -3.16 19.41 16.45
C TYR A 22 -2.67 18.15 17.18
N CYS A 23 -2.45 17.08 16.42
CA CYS A 23 -2.00 15.79 16.94
C CYS A 23 -0.49 15.66 16.84
N ARG A 24 0.21 15.47 17.98
CA ARG A 24 1.65 15.19 18.03
C ARG A 24 2.00 13.71 17.84
N LYS A 25 1.06 12.78 18.04
CA LYS A 25 1.32 11.34 17.88
C LYS A 25 1.78 10.97 16.46
N CYS A 26 1.30 11.71 15.45
CA CYS A 26 1.67 11.52 14.06
C CYS A 26 2.35 12.73 13.41
N ILE A 27 3.00 13.57 14.22
CA ILE A 27 3.63 14.83 13.76
C ILE A 27 4.77 14.59 12.77
N MET A 28 5.40 13.44 12.79
CA MET A 28 6.44 13.05 11.83
C MET A 28 5.95 13.04 10.37
N PHE A 29 4.63 12.97 10.16
CA PHE A 29 3.96 13.06 8.84
C PHE A 29 3.44 14.48 8.55
N GLY A 30 3.98 15.50 9.20
CA GLY A 30 3.51 16.87 9.15
C GLY A 30 2.41 17.18 10.16
N ARG A 31 2.16 18.48 10.38
CA ARG A 31 1.08 18.95 11.25
C ARG A 31 -0.28 18.61 10.62
N ILE A 32 -1.23 18.15 11.43
CA ILE A 32 -2.64 18.02 11.07
C ILE A 32 -3.50 18.50 12.24
N GLY A 33 -4.46 19.37 11.97
CA GLY A 33 -5.40 19.88 12.96
C GLY A 33 -6.41 18.83 13.42
N VAL A 34 -6.95 19.03 14.61
CA VAL A 34 -8.03 18.17 15.11
C VAL A 34 -9.28 18.38 14.27
N GLY A 35 -9.84 17.30 13.75
CA GLY A 35 -11.00 17.37 12.84
C GLY A 35 -10.64 17.62 11.37
N GLU A 36 -9.37 17.91 11.05
CA GLU A 36 -8.92 18.00 9.67
C GLU A 36 -8.71 16.61 9.08
N LEU A 37 -9.23 16.39 7.87
CA LEU A 37 -8.91 15.21 7.06
C LEU A 37 -7.58 15.45 6.32
N PRO A 38 -6.76 14.42 6.15
CA PRO A 38 -5.65 14.48 5.22
C PRO A 38 -6.15 14.87 3.82
N GLU A 39 -5.35 15.63 3.09
CA GLU A 39 -5.69 16.04 1.73
C GLU A 39 -5.96 14.80 0.86
N ARG A 40 -7.11 14.77 0.21
CA ARG A 40 -7.48 13.71 -0.71
C ARG A 40 -6.99 14.08 -2.11
N LYS A 41 -6.10 13.27 -2.65
CA LYS A 41 -5.70 13.43 -4.06
C LYS A 41 -6.89 13.11 -4.97
N ASN A 42 -7.09 13.95 -5.97
CA ASN A 42 -8.03 13.63 -7.03
C ASN A 42 -7.40 12.57 -7.95
N VAL A 43 -7.92 11.36 -7.91
CA VAL A 43 -7.33 10.20 -8.59
C VAL A 43 -8.20 9.81 -9.76
N CYS A 44 -7.62 9.87 -10.96
CA CYS A 44 -8.29 9.34 -12.15
C CYS A 44 -8.27 7.80 -12.12
N ARG A 45 -9.46 7.20 -12.15
CA ARG A 45 -9.68 5.75 -12.23
C ARG A 45 -10.04 5.39 -13.67
N LYS A 46 -9.05 4.97 -14.44
CA LYS A 46 -9.22 4.53 -15.85
C LYS A 46 -8.73 3.10 -16.01
N PRO A 47 -9.46 2.25 -16.73
CA PRO A 47 -8.97 0.92 -17.09
C PRO A 47 -7.63 1.01 -17.82
N ILE A 48 -6.68 0.21 -17.37
CA ILE A 48 -5.36 0.10 -18.00
C ILE A 48 -5.21 -1.34 -18.51
N HIS A 49 -5.28 -1.52 -19.82
CA HIS A 49 -5.04 -2.82 -20.43
C HIS A 49 -3.55 -3.14 -20.34
N THR A 50 -3.22 -4.14 -19.56
CA THR A 50 -1.84 -4.55 -19.32
C THR A 50 -1.71 -6.07 -19.28
N ALA A 51 -0.52 -6.54 -19.59
CA ALA A 51 -0.09 -7.92 -19.40
C ALA A 51 1.23 -7.93 -18.65
N TYR A 52 1.53 -9.03 -17.98
CA TYR A 52 2.81 -9.19 -17.32
C TYR A 52 3.54 -10.42 -17.81
N GLN A 53 4.86 -10.39 -17.72
CA GLN A 53 5.73 -11.51 -18.05
C GLN A 53 6.50 -11.91 -16.79
N LEU A 54 6.47 -13.21 -16.49
CA LEU A 54 7.26 -13.79 -15.41
C LEU A 54 8.60 -14.29 -15.96
N LYS A 55 9.67 -14.07 -15.22
CA LYS A 55 10.99 -14.63 -15.55
C LYS A 55 10.96 -16.16 -15.52
N TYR A 56 10.19 -16.74 -14.59
CA TYR A 56 9.97 -18.18 -14.47
C TYR A 56 8.48 -18.46 -14.32
N PRO A 57 7.96 -19.56 -14.87
CA PRO A 57 6.56 -19.93 -14.72
C PRO A 57 6.23 -20.25 -13.25
N LEU A 58 5.02 -19.90 -12.82
CA LEU A 58 4.53 -20.28 -11.50
C LEU A 58 4.39 -21.81 -11.39
N THR A 59 4.77 -22.33 -10.25
CA THR A 59 4.47 -23.73 -9.88
C THR A 59 2.96 -23.96 -9.76
N PRO A 60 2.48 -25.22 -9.80
CA PRO A 60 1.06 -25.50 -9.60
C PRO A 60 0.49 -24.95 -8.29
N ALA A 61 1.27 -24.99 -7.21
CA ALA A 61 0.87 -24.44 -5.91
C ALA A 61 0.75 -22.91 -5.95
N GLN A 62 1.71 -22.22 -6.56
CA GLN A 62 1.67 -20.77 -6.75
C GLN A 62 0.50 -20.34 -7.63
N LYS A 63 0.20 -21.08 -8.72
CA LYS A 63 -0.96 -20.80 -9.58
C LYS A 63 -2.28 -20.90 -8.81
N ARG A 64 -2.45 -21.94 -7.98
CA ARG A 64 -3.65 -22.07 -7.14
C ARG A 64 -3.76 -20.89 -6.18
N CYS A 65 -2.68 -20.56 -5.46
CA CYS A 65 -2.67 -19.43 -4.53
C CYS A 65 -3.00 -18.10 -5.24
N ALA A 66 -2.39 -17.82 -6.40
CA ALA A 66 -2.70 -16.62 -7.18
C ALA A 66 -4.18 -16.56 -7.63
N SER A 67 -4.77 -17.69 -8.01
CA SER A 67 -6.19 -17.79 -8.38
C SER A 67 -7.10 -17.55 -7.18
N GLU A 68 -6.77 -18.10 -6.01
CA GLU A 68 -7.51 -17.90 -4.76
C GLU A 68 -7.46 -16.43 -4.30
N ILE A 69 -6.28 -15.78 -4.38
CA ILE A 69 -6.14 -14.35 -4.12
C ILE A 69 -7.14 -13.55 -4.95
N VAL A 70 -7.15 -13.77 -6.26
CA VAL A 70 -8.03 -13.06 -7.19
C VAL A 70 -9.50 -13.36 -6.87
N MET A 71 -9.84 -14.60 -6.56
CA MET A 71 -11.20 -14.99 -6.19
C MET A 71 -11.69 -14.22 -4.96
N TYR A 72 -10.92 -14.20 -3.87
CA TYR A 72 -11.31 -13.49 -2.64
C TYR A 72 -11.40 -11.98 -2.84
N LEU A 73 -10.45 -11.37 -3.56
CA LEU A 73 -10.50 -9.95 -3.89
C LEU A 73 -11.73 -9.58 -4.72
N ASN A 74 -12.17 -10.45 -5.64
CA ASN A 74 -13.39 -10.26 -6.42
C ASN A 74 -14.67 -10.35 -5.57
N HIS A 75 -14.62 -11.05 -4.42
CA HIS A 75 -15.68 -11.07 -3.42
C HIS A 75 -15.57 -9.95 -2.37
N HIS A 76 -14.74 -8.92 -2.63
CA HIS A 76 -14.48 -7.80 -1.73
C HIS A 76 -13.98 -8.22 -0.34
N GLN A 77 -13.16 -9.27 -0.28
CA GLN A 77 -12.54 -9.76 0.94
C GLN A 77 -11.07 -9.34 1.00
N ASP A 78 -10.62 -8.89 2.17
CA ASP A 78 -9.20 -8.74 2.45
C ASP A 78 -8.54 -10.13 2.51
N VAL A 79 -7.30 -10.22 2.03
CA VAL A 79 -6.59 -11.51 1.90
C VAL A 79 -5.28 -11.47 2.68
N LEU A 80 -4.99 -12.53 3.42
CA LEU A 80 -3.68 -12.75 4.02
C LEU A 80 -3.00 -13.94 3.33
N VAL A 81 -1.84 -13.70 2.74
CA VAL A 81 -0.98 -14.73 2.16
C VAL A 81 0.17 -15.01 3.11
N TYR A 82 0.18 -16.21 3.66
CA TYR A 82 1.30 -16.73 4.40
C TYR A 82 2.18 -17.60 3.48
N ALA A 83 3.41 -17.18 3.25
CA ALA A 83 4.34 -17.92 2.42
C ALA A 83 5.79 -17.64 2.85
N ALA A 84 6.61 -18.70 2.90
CA ALA A 84 8.00 -18.62 3.30
C ALA A 84 8.80 -17.57 2.50
N CYS A 85 9.95 -17.13 3.06
CA CYS A 85 10.87 -16.30 2.31
C CYS A 85 11.32 -17.03 1.03
N GLY A 86 11.40 -16.32 -0.08
CA GLY A 86 11.74 -16.89 -1.38
C GLY A 86 10.63 -17.68 -2.09
N ALA A 87 9.44 -17.82 -1.50
CA ALA A 87 8.31 -18.53 -2.12
C ALA A 87 7.68 -17.82 -3.32
N GLY A 88 8.21 -16.66 -3.75
CA GLY A 88 7.71 -15.92 -4.90
C GLY A 88 6.47 -15.08 -4.58
N LYS A 89 6.36 -14.53 -3.36
CA LYS A 89 5.21 -13.68 -2.95
C LYS A 89 4.92 -12.56 -3.93
N THR A 90 5.95 -11.96 -4.51
CA THR A 90 5.81 -10.88 -5.50
C THR A 90 5.13 -11.36 -6.78
N GLU A 91 5.47 -12.55 -7.25
CA GLU A 91 4.90 -13.16 -8.45
C GLU A 91 3.44 -13.59 -8.24
N LEU A 92 3.08 -14.03 -7.02
CA LEU A 92 1.72 -14.42 -6.67
C LEU A 92 0.69 -13.30 -6.82
N VAL A 93 1.11 -12.05 -6.62
CA VAL A 93 0.19 -10.90 -6.63
C VAL A 93 0.05 -10.23 -8.00
N MET A 94 0.86 -10.62 -9.00
CA MET A 94 0.87 -9.94 -10.32
C MET A 94 -0.45 -10.08 -11.05
N GLU A 95 -1.13 -11.23 -10.97
CA GLU A 95 -2.46 -11.39 -11.59
C GLU A 95 -3.53 -10.51 -10.91
N ALA A 96 -3.46 -10.37 -9.58
CA ALA A 96 -4.35 -9.48 -8.83
C ALA A 96 -4.12 -8.01 -9.21
N ILE A 97 -2.85 -7.59 -9.36
CA ILE A 97 -2.49 -6.24 -9.84
C ILE A 97 -3.07 -6.01 -11.24
N LYS A 98 -2.80 -6.91 -12.19
CA LYS A 98 -3.29 -6.82 -13.56
C LYS A 98 -4.80 -6.68 -13.61
N GLN A 99 -5.53 -7.57 -12.94
CA GLN A 99 -7.00 -7.54 -12.95
C GLN A 99 -7.57 -6.27 -12.33
N SER A 100 -6.96 -5.76 -11.27
CA SER A 100 -7.35 -4.50 -10.65
C SER A 100 -7.13 -3.32 -11.58
N LEU A 101 -5.98 -3.23 -12.25
CA LEU A 101 -5.69 -2.17 -13.21
C LEU A 101 -6.62 -2.20 -14.43
N VAL A 102 -6.93 -3.39 -14.94
CA VAL A 102 -7.90 -3.56 -16.05
C VAL A 102 -9.31 -3.09 -15.66
N LYS A 103 -9.69 -3.22 -14.39
CA LYS A 103 -10.95 -2.69 -13.85
C LYS A 103 -10.91 -1.17 -13.57
N GLY A 104 -9.79 -0.50 -13.80
CA GLY A 104 -9.59 0.92 -13.49
C GLY A 104 -9.28 1.22 -12.02
N SER A 105 -8.97 0.19 -11.23
CA SER A 105 -8.61 0.35 -9.84
C SER A 105 -7.21 0.92 -9.66
N ARG A 106 -7.03 1.74 -8.63
CA ARG A 106 -5.70 2.24 -8.22
C ARG A 106 -5.02 1.23 -7.31
N VAL A 107 -3.82 0.82 -7.69
CA VAL A 107 -3.07 -0.21 -6.98
C VAL A 107 -1.83 0.39 -6.32
N GLY A 108 -1.69 0.11 -5.02
CA GLY A 108 -0.50 0.41 -4.23
C GLY A 108 0.16 -0.85 -3.71
N PHE A 109 1.48 -0.81 -3.61
CA PHE A 109 2.27 -1.87 -3.00
C PHE A 109 3.17 -1.24 -1.93
N ALA A 110 2.88 -1.50 -0.66
CA ALA A 110 3.57 -0.93 0.48
C ALA A 110 4.52 -1.95 1.12
N ILE A 111 5.74 -1.53 1.39
CA ILE A 111 6.83 -2.37 1.88
C ILE A 111 7.52 -1.67 3.04
N SER A 112 8.12 -2.41 3.96
CA SER A 112 8.77 -1.84 5.15
C SER A 112 10.07 -1.11 4.83
N ARG A 113 10.89 -1.62 3.89
CA ARG A 113 12.27 -1.18 3.65
C ARG A 113 12.44 -0.46 2.31
N ARG A 114 13.13 0.69 2.34
CA ARG A 114 13.44 1.51 1.14
C ARG A 114 14.13 0.71 0.03
N GLN A 115 15.15 -0.08 0.37
CA GLN A 115 15.90 -0.87 -0.61
C GLN A 115 15.00 -1.86 -1.36
N VAL A 116 14.09 -2.52 -0.63
CA VAL A 116 13.14 -3.48 -1.20
C VAL A 116 12.11 -2.76 -2.09
N VAL A 117 11.70 -1.53 -1.75
CA VAL A 117 10.83 -0.71 -2.62
C VAL A 117 11.46 -0.51 -3.99
N LEU A 118 12.75 -0.14 -4.04
CA LEU A 118 13.44 0.08 -5.30
C LEU A 118 13.59 -1.22 -6.12
N GLU A 119 13.96 -2.32 -5.45
CA GLU A 119 14.05 -3.64 -6.09
C GLU A 119 12.71 -4.11 -6.66
N ILE A 120 11.63 -4.03 -5.87
CA ILE A 120 10.29 -4.43 -6.32
C ILE A 120 9.79 -3.53 -7.44
N ARG A 121 10.09 -2.22 -7.38
CA ARG A 121 9.76 -1.29 -8.47
C ARG A 121 10.39 -1.73 -9.79
N GLU A 122 11.68 -2.09 -9.80
CA GLU A 122 12.36 -2.58 -11.00
C GLU A 122 11.74 -3.89 -11.50
N ARG A 123 11.52 -4.86 -10.61
CA ARG A 123 10.88 -6.14 -10.95
C ARG A 123 9.48 -5.96 -11.52
N MET A 124 8.68 -5.05 -10.95
CA MET A 124 7.33 -4.75 -11.47
C MET A 124 7.39 -4.03 -12.82
N GLN A 125 8.33 -3.09 -13.01
CA GLN A 125 8.53 -2.43 -14.30
C GLN A 125 8.99 -3.42 -15.38
N ASP A 126 9.83 -4.39 -15.02
CA ASP A 126 10.26 -5.44 -15.93
C ASP A 126 9.14 -6.41 -16.31
N ALA A 127 8.29 -6.75 -15.35
CA ALA A 127 7.14 -7.61 -15.58
C ALA A 127 6.04 -6.89 -16.39
N PHE A 128 5.73 -5.65 -16.05
CA PHE A 128 4.69 -4.83 -16.68
C PHE A 128 5.29 -3.74 -17.57
N LYS A 129 5.69 -4.08 -18.77
CA LYS A 129 6.44 -3.18 -19.68
C LYS A 129 5.70 -1.89 -20.08
N ASN A 130 4.38 -1.92 -20.09
CA ASN A 130 3.55 -0.79 -20.52
C ASN A 130 3.00 0.06 -19.35
N LEU A 131 3.36 -0.24 -18.11
CA LEU A 131 2.95 0.55 -16.97
C LEU A 131 4.01 1.59 -16.59
N ASN A 132 3.56 2.74 -16.10
CA ASN A 132 4.40 3.65 -15.37
C ASN A 132 4.47 3.21 -13.89
N VAL A 133 5.49 2.42 -13.52
CA VAL A 133 5.71 1.95 -12.16
C VAL A 133 6.63 2.91 -11.43
N ILE A 134 6.14 3.52 -10.37
CA ILE A 134 6.90 4.50 -9.58
C ILE A 134 7.29 3.95 -8.21
N ALA A 135 8.44 4.43 -7.70
CA ALA A 135 8.85 4.23 -6.31
C ALA A 135 8.60 5.51 -5.51
N VAL A 136 8.04 5.38 -4.29
CA VAL A 136 7.86 6.49 -3.36
C VAL A 136 8.44 6.11 -1.99
N CYS A 137 9.64 6.60 -1.75
CA CYS A 137 10.39 6.35 -0.51
C CYS A 137 11.36 7.52 -0.27
N GLU A 138 12.14 7.48 0.80
CA GLU A 138 13.14 8.51 1.07
C GLU A 138 14.07 8.71 -0.13
N GLY A 139 14.24 9.96 -0.57
CA GLY A 139 15.00 10.34 -1.78
C GLY A 139 14.24 10.17 -3.09
N TYR A 140 13.00 9.64 -3.06
CA TYR A 140 12.13 9.44 -4.23
C TYR A 140 10.71 9.90 -3.89
N THR A 141 10.53 11.19 -3.67
CA THR A 141 9.24 11.78 -3.25
C THR A 141 8.73 12.87 -4.17
N GLU A 142 9.45 13.19 -5.24
CA GLU A 142 9.04 14.20 -6.22
C GLU A 142 7.92 13.69 -7.11
N VAL A 143 8.04 12.45 -7.62
CA VAL A 143 7.01 11.80 -8.42
C VAL A 143 6.18 10.89 -7.52
N THR A 144 4.92 11.23 -7.33
CA THR A 144 3.99 10.50 -6.45
C THR A 144 2.77 9.94 -7.17
N GLU A 145 2.73 10.03 -8.50
CA GLU A 145 1.64 9.53 -9.34
C GLU A 145 2.18 8.62 -10.44
N GLY A 146 1.53 7.48 -10.62
CA GLY A 146 1.87 6.46 -11.60
C GLY A 146 0.74 5.44 -11.71
N ASP A 147 0.87 4.48 -12.62
CA ASP A 147 -0.12 3.42 -12.81
C ASP A 147 -0.07 2.40 -11.67
N LEU A 148 1.14 2.07 -11.22
CA LEU A 148 1.40 1.21 -10.06
C LEU A 148 2.38 1.93 -9.13
N ILE A 149 2.00 2.09 -7.86
CA ILE A 149 2.77 2.84 -6.87
C ILE A 149 3.39 1.85 -5.88
N ILE A 150 4.72 1.78 -5.86
CA ILE A 150 5.49 1.00 -4.89
C ILE A 150 6.04 1.97 -3.84
N CYS A 151 5.68 1.81 -2.57
CA CYS A 151 6.09 2.79 -1.57
C CYS A 151 6.50 2.15 -0.24
N THR A 152 7.18 2.93 0.61
CA THR A 152 7.34 2.48 2.00
C THR A 152 6.04 2.68 2.77
N MET A 153 5.82 1.86 3.82
CA MET A 153 4.65 1.99 4.72
C MET A 153 4.48 3.42 5.26
N HIS A 154 5.60 4.11 5.52
CA HIS A 154 5.59 5.50 5.97
C HIS A 154 5.01 6.46 4.93
N GLN A 155 5.22 6.22 3.65
CA GLN A 155 4.74 7.11 2.59
C GLN A 155 3.24 6.99 2.31
N LEU A 156 2.56 5.98 2.87
CA LEU A 156 1.10 5.81 2.75
C LEU A 156 0.31 7.04 3.25
N TYR A 157 0.88 7.86 4.14
CA TYR A 157 0.22 9.08 4.60
C TYR A 157 -0.11 10.08 3.48
N ARG A 158 0.57 9.98 2.33
CA ARG A 158 0.34 10.82 1.14
C ARG A 158 -0.88 10.38 0.33
N TYR A 159 -1.43 9.21 0.60
CA TYR A 159 -2.41 8.51 -0.26
C TYR A 159 -3.75 8.29 0.43
N HIS A 160 -4.25 9.30 1.15
CA HIS A 160 -5.56 9.20 1.81
C HIS A 160 -6.67 8.88 0.80
N ALA A 161 -7.37 7.75 0.98
CA ALA A 161 -8.48 7.27 0.16
C ALA A 161 -8.15 7.13 -1.35
N VAL A 162 -6.90 6.75 -1.67
CA VAL A 162 -6.41 6.64 -3.06
C VAL A 162 -6.56 5.22 -3.60
N PHE A 163 -6.13 4.21 -2.84
CA PHE A 163 -6.02 2.85 -3.35
C PHE A 163 -7.34 2.08 -3.28
N ASP A 164 -7.64 1.37 -4.36
CA ASP A 164 -8.74 0.39 -4.43
C ASP A 164 -8.21 -1.03 -4.10
N LEU A 165 -6.92 -1.28 -4.37
CA LEU A 165 -6.17 -2.44 -3.89
C LEU A 165 -4.86 -1.96 -3.26
N LEU A 166 -4.63 -2.30 -1.99
CA LEU A 166 -3.37 -2.05 -1.31
C LEU A 166 -2.72 -3.38 -0.91
N ILE A 167 -1.61 -3.68 -1.54
CA ILE A 167 -0.76 -4.83 -1.19
C ILE A 167 0.24 -4.36 -0.15
N MET A 168 0.40 -5.11 0.94
CA MET A 168 1.31 -4.79 2.03
C MET A 168 2.20 -5.99 2.32
N ASP A 169 3.49 -5.85 2.08
CA ASP A 169 4.48 -6.91 2.34
C ASP A 169 5.19 -6.70 3.68
N GLU A 170 5.57 -7.81 4.31
CA GLU A 170 6.25 -7.84 5.62
C GLU A 170 5.45 -7.10 6.72
N VAL A 171 4.13 -7.30 6.78
CA VAL A 171 3.25 -6.65 7.78
C VAL A 171 3.57 -7.07 9.23
N ASP A 172 4.27 -8.15 9.41
CA ASP A 172 4.79 -8.70 10.66
C ASP A 172 6.14 -8.07 11.09
N ALA A 173 6.79 -7.30 10.20
CA ALA A 173 8.08 -6.67 10.45
C ALA A 173 7.96 -5.23 10.99
N PHE A 174 9.03 -4.75 11.61
CA PHE A 174 9.22 -3.33 11.90
C PHE A 174 9.32 -2.54 10.57
N PRO A 175 8.76 -1.34 10.45
CA PRO A 175 8.11 -0.53 11.51
C PRO A 175 6.59 -0.71 11.62
N TYR A 176 5.96 -1.58 10.84
CA TYR A 176 4.50 -1.71 10.81
C TYR A 176 3.95 -2.48 12.02
N ARG A 177 4.59 -3.59 12.41
CA ARG A 177 4.19 -4.39 13.56
C ARG A 177 4.18 -3.56 14.85
N GLY A 178 3.04 -3.58 15.55
CA GLY A 178 2.86 -2.83 16.79
C GLY A 178 2.64 -1.31 16.63
N ASN A 179 2.74 -0.76 15.42
CA ASN A 179 2.59 0.67 15.17
C ASN A 179 1.15 1.03 14.78
N ALA A 180 0.34 1.44 15.78
CA ALA A 180 -1.05 1.82 15.58
C ALA A 180 -1.21 3.01 14.60
N VAL A 181 -0.24 3.93 14.55
CA VAL A 181 -0.28 5.09 13.64
C VAL A 181 -0.15 4.61 12.20
N LEU A 182 0.82 3.77 11.88
CA LEU A 182 1.00 3.24 10.52
C LEU A 182 -0.16 2.35 10.10
N LYS A 183 -0.70 1.54 11.02
CA LYS A 183 -1.91 0.74 10.75
C LYS A 183 -3.08 1.62 10.34
N GLN A 184 -3.34 2.69 11.08
CA GLN A 184 -4.44 3.60 10.78
C GLN A 184 -4.21 4.36 9.46
N ILE A 185 -2.97 4.80 9.19
CA ILE A 185 -2.62 5.42 7.91
C ILE A 185 -2.87 4.45 6.74
N ALA A 186 -2.47 3.18 6.86
CA ALA A 186 -2.71 2.16 5.83
C ALA A 186 -4.22 1.90 5.61
N ILE A 187 -5.00 1.86 6.69
CA ILE A 187 -6.47 1.74 6.61
C ILE A 187 -7.06 2.92 5.83
N HIS A 188 -6.60 4.14 6.10
CA HIS A 188 -7.11 5.34 5.44
C HIS A 188 -6.58 5.51 4.01
N ALA A 189 -5.46 4.89 3.65
CA ALA A 189 -4.93 4.95 2.29
C ALA A 189 -5.74 4.11 1.29
N CYS A 190 -6.40 3.06 1.77
CA CYS A 190 -7.15 2.11 0.94
C CYS A 190 -8.65 2.14 1.24
N ILE A 191 -9.44 2.40 0.21
CA ILE A 191 -10.92 2.37 0.26
C ILE A 191 -11.51 1.04 -0.20
N GLY A 192 -10.71 0.21 -0.86
CA GLY A 192 -11.10 -1.13 -1.33
C GLY A 192 -10.44 -2.22 -0.50
N ASN A 193 -9.90 -3.23 -1.16
CA ASN A 193 -9.34 -4.42 -0.54
C ASN A 193 -7.88 -4.27 -0.15
N ARG A 194 -7.48 -5.00 0.89
CA ARG A 194 -6.09 -5.13 1.33
C ARG A 194 -5.60 -6.54 1.13
N LEU A 195 -4.41 -6.67 0.59
CA LEU A 195 -3.71 -7.94 0.43
C LEU A 195 -2.44 -7.92 1.27
N TYR A 196 -2.42 -8.70 2.31
CA TYR A 196 -1.32 -8.79 3.25
C TYR A 196 -0.40 -9.96 2.90
N LEU A 197 0.89 -9.72 2.86
CA LEU A 197 1.91 -10.75 2.64
C LEU A 197 2.79 -10.86 3.89
N THR A 198 3.03 -12.08 4.34
CA THR A 198 3.89 -12.35 5.50
C THR A 198 4.66 -13.65 5.32
N ALA A 199 5.84 -13.71 5.94
CA ALA A 199 6.64 -14.93 6.02
C ALA A 199 6.52 -15.62 7.39
N THR A 200 5.94 -14.94 8.38
CA THR A 200 5.73 -15.46 9.73
C THR A 200 4.25 -15.49 10.07
N PRO A 201 3.75 -16.53 10.79
CA PRO A 201 2.36 -16.63 11.23
C PRO A 201 2.01 -15.61 12.30
#